data_e44b3bc0dab5c9c42c61dfdcb1521a31
#
_entry.id   e44b3bc0dab5c9c42c61dfdcb1521a31
#
_cell.length_a   1.000
_cell.length_b   1.000
_cell.length_c   1.000
_cell.angle_alpha   90.00
_cell.angle_beta   90.00
_cell.angle_gamma   90.00
#
_symmetry.space_group_name_H-M   'P 1'
#
loop_
_entity.id
_entity.type
_entity.pdbx_description
1 polymer ?
#
loop_
_entity_poly.entity_id
_entity_poly.type
_entity_poly.pdbx_seq_one_letter_code
_entity_poly.pdbx_strand_id
1 'polypeptide(L)'
;LHLLEARLRTLEIAMGSATGAALAAILTDYGDLTEAFEVRGGYDSDQRITATLAGLGVGHLPRDRTFNTLSGGEKERVALALLLIDAPPLLLLDEPTNHLDAASLDWLEATLARYHGAALIVSHDRAFLNRTINAIIEIDEHDHTARRTVGNYDAFLRAKESARRQWVESYARQQEEINMLRHEIAVKSRRNDNYRAHTDNDKFVVHIKSQTHDATVSKRLHNAEERLKRIEADPLPEPPDDLCFDGRLDPVALKGRLPLIVRGVSKHYGERVILDEVSFEVGLKTRIALVAPNGMGKSTLVRILTGRESADSGEVVIHPATRLGYLDQEALELNPAHDLFTAYSADIDRAPQALMRRR
;
A
#
# COMPACT_ATOMS: atom_id res chain seq x y z
N LEU A 1 -33.87 -6.21 -7.93
CA LEU A 1 -34.92 -6.01 -6.93
C LEU A 1 -35.98 -5.02 -7.43
N HIS A 2 -35.66 -3.85 -7.90
CA HIS A 2 -36.61 -2.82 -8.35
C HIS A 2 -37.57 -3.31 -9.46
N LEU A 3 -37.08 -4.12 -10.41
CA LEU A 3 -37.91 -4.74 -11.43
C LEU A 3 -38.87 -5.79 -10.85
N LEU A 4 -38.44 -6.54 -9.85
CA LEU A 4 -39.28 -7.51 -9.15
C LEU A 4 -40.38 -6.79 -8.35
N GLU A 5 -40.01 -5.74 -7.61
CA GLU A 5 -40.95 -4.90 -6.89
C GLU A 5 -42.01 -4.26 -7.79
N ALA A 6 -41.58 -3.67 -8.92
CA ALA A 6 -42.51 -3.10 -9.89
C ALA A 6 -43.47 -4.15 -10.46
N ARG A 7 -42.97 -5.38 -10.69
CA ARG A 7 -43.79 -6.47 -11.22
C ARG A 7 -44.76 -7.02 -10.17
N LEU A 8 -44.33 -7.11 -8.88
CA LEU A 8 -45.22 -7.47 -7.77
C LEU A 8 -46.36 -6.47 -7.64
N ARG A 9 -46.09 -5.15 -7.66
CA ARG A 9 -47.12 -4.09 -7.65
C ARG A 9 -48.07 -4.18 -8.83
N THR A 10 -47.57 -4.55 -10.02
CA THR A 10 -48.43 -4.72 -11.20
C THR A 10 -49.37 -5.90 -11.02
N LEU A 11 -48.89 -7.01 -10.45
CA LEU A 11 -49.70 -8.19 -10.13
C LEU A 11 -50.71 -7.89 -9.03
N GLU A 12 -50.37 -7.12 -7.99
CA GLU A 12 -51.29 -6.67 -6.93
C GLU A 12 -52.46 -5.88 -7.51
N ILE A 13 -52.18 -4.96 -8.43
CA ILE A 13 -53.24 -4.21 -9.14
C ILE A 13 -54.10 -5.16 -9.98
N ALA A 14 -53.51 -6.11 -10.70
CA ALA A 14 -54.23 -7.08 -11.53
C ALA A 14 -55.11 -8.03 -10.71
N MET A 15 -54.69 -8.43 -9.51
CA MET A 15 -55.47 -9.24 -8.57
C MET A 15 -56.80 -8.55 -8.20
N GLY A 16 -56.80 -7.23 -8.06
CA GLY A 16 -58.02 -6.46 -7.70
C GLY A 16 -59.16 -6.55 -8.72
N SER A 17 -58.88 -6.94 -9.99
CA SER A 17 -59.87 -7.02 -11.05
C SER A 17 -60.06 -8.41 -11.65
N ALA A 18 -59.20 -9.38 -11.32
CA ALA A 18 -59.23 -10.74 -11.87
C ALA A 18 -60.14 -11.67 -11.06
N THR A 19 -60.79 -12.64 -11.77
CA THR A 19 -61.64 -13.66 -11.14
C THR A 19 -61.38 -15.04 -11.78
N GLY A 20 -61.72 -16.10 -11.05
CA GLY A 20 -61.65 -17.47 -11.59
C GLY A 20 -60.23 -17.94 -11.93
N ALA A 21 -60.06 -18.59 -13.07
CA ALA A 21 -58.77 -19.14 -13.51
C ALA A 21 -57.68 -18.09 -13.70
N ALA A 22 -58.05 -16.87 -14.10
CA ALA A 22 -57.12 -15.77 -14.27
C ALA A 22 -56.51 -15.33 -12.90
N LEU A 23 -57.30 -15.24 -11.87
CA LEU A 23 -56.85 -14.93 -10.53
C LEU A 23 -55.90 -16.02 -9.99
N ALA A 24 -56.22 -17.32 -10.26
CA ALA A 24 -55.33 -18.41 -9.82
C ALA A 24 -53.95 -18.34 -10.48
N ALA A 25 -53.90 -18.02 -11.78
CA ALA A 25 -52.62 -17.85 -12.48
C ALA A 25 -51.78 -16.65 -11.90
N ILE A 26 -52.45 -15.52 -11.67
CA ILE A 26 -51.80 -14.34 -11.08
C ILE A 26 -51.29 -14.61 -9.68
N LEU A 27 -52.03 -15.37 -8.87
CA LEU A 27 -51.58 -15.75 -7.49
C LEU A 27 -50.36 -16.68 -7.54
N THR A 28 -50.28 -17.57 -8.53
CA THR A 28 -49.06 -18.43 -8.71
C THR A 28 -47.86 -17.57 -9.07
N ASP A 29 -47.97 -16.72 -10.06
CA ASP A 29 -46.91 -15.80 -10.50
C ASP A 29 -46.47 -14.87 -9.35
N TYR A 30 -47.41 -14.38 -8.55
CA TYR A 30 -47.14 -13.52 -7.39
C TYR A 30 -46.36 -14.30 -6.32
N GLY A 31 -46.74 -15.54 -6.05
CA GLY A 31 -46.02 -16.42 -5.12
C GLY A 31 -44.57 -16.65 -5.52
N ASP A 32 -44.36 -17.03 -6.79
CA ASP A 32 -43.00 -17.26 -7.34
C ASP A 32 -42.14 -16.01 -7.30
N LEU A 33 -42.73 -14.85 -7.62
CA LEU A 33 -42.02 -13.58 -7.58
C LEU A 33 -41.77 -13.09 -6.15
N THR A 34 -42.66 -13.36 -5.21
CA THR A 34 -42.50 -13.04 -3.79
C THR A 34 -41.35 -13.87 -3.20
N GLU A 35 -41.31 -15.17 -3.49
CA GLU A 35 -40.23 -16.04 -3.07
C GLU A 35 -38.87 -15.56 -3.65
N ALA A 36 -38.85 -15.22 -4.94
CA ALA A 36 -37.67 -14.65 -5.57
C ALA A 36 -37.24 -13.29 -4.98
N PHE A 37 -38.19 -12.49 -4.53
CA PHE A 37 -37.93 -11.21 -3.87
C PHE A 37 -37.41 -11.40 -2.44
N GLU A 38 -37.97 -12.35 -1.68
CA GLU A 38 -37.51 -12.71 -0.33
C GLU A 38 -36.09 -13.29 -0.36
N VAL A 39 -35.84 -14.26 -1.24
CA VAL A 39 -34.50 -14.91 -1.40
C VAL A 39 -33.41 -13.86 -1.70
N ARG A 40 -33.77 -12.79 -2.39
CA ARG A 40 -32.87 -11.67 -2.69
C ARG A 40 -32.86 -10.58 -1.61
N GLY A 41 -33.49 -10.82 -0.46
CA GLY A 41 -33.53 -9.87 0.67
C GLY A 41 -34.30 -8.59 0.35
N GLY A 42 -35.36 -8.68 -0.45
CA GLY A 42 -36.11 -7.52 -0.94
C GLY A 42 -36.73 -6.66 0.15
N TYR A 43 -37.28 -7.27 1.21
CA TYR A 43 -37.90 -6.55 2.32
C TYR A 43 -36.90 -5.75 3.16
N ASP A 44 -35.65 -6.23 3.28
CA ASP A 44 -34.57 -5.57 4.02
C ASP A 44 -33.72 -4.63 3.14
N SER A 45 -34.03 -4.56 1.85
CA SER A 45 -33.19 -3.84 0.87
C SER A 45 -33.03 -2.37 1.20
N ASP A 46 -34.11 -1.68 1.54
CA ASP A 46 -34.09 -0.24 1.86
C ASP A 46 -33.30 0.05 3.16
N GLN A 47 -33.40 -0.83 4.14
CA GLN A 47 -32.65 -0.71 5.37
C GLN A 47 -31.16 -0.97 5.12
N ARG A 48 -30.82 -2.00 4.34
CA ARG A 48 -29.45 -2.29 3.91
C ARG A 48 -28.83 -1.14 3.11
N ILE A 49 -29.56 -0.60 2.14
CA ILE A 49 -29.13 0.56 1.34
C ILE A 49 -28.85 1.73 2.27
N THR A 50 -29.79 2.08 3.14
CA THR A 50 -29.65 3.21 4.07
C THR A 50 -28.47 3.03 5.01
N ALA A 51 -28.31 1.85 5.59
CA ALA A 51 -27.20 1.53 6.50
C ALA A 51 -25.85 1.58 5.79
N THR A 52 -25.77 1.05 4.54
CA THR A 52 -24.53 1.04 3.76
C THR A 52 -24.11 2.44 3.35
N LEU A 53 -25.06 3.26 2.86
CA LEU A 53 -24.79 4.65 2.50
C LEU A 53 -24.37 5.48 3.72
N ALA A 54 -25.04 5.29 4.85
CA ALA A 54 -24.68 5.96 6.11
C ALA A 54 -23.30 5.53 6.60
N GLY A 55 -22.99 4.23 6.57
CA GLY A 55 -21.70 3.66 6.97
C GLY A 55 -20.53 4.19 6.17
N LEU A 56 -20.73 4.43 4.86
CA LEU A 56 -19.73 5.03 3.98
C LEU A 56 -19.76 6.58 3.95
N GLY A 57 -20.51 7.22 4.87
CA GLY A 57 -20.54 8.67 4.99
C GLY A 57 -21.24 9.41 3.84
N VAL A 58 -22.08 8.71 3.07
CA VAL A 58 -22.85 9.29 1.94
C VAL A 58 -24.36 9.23 2.15
N GLY A 59 -24.83 8.85 3.35
CA GLY A 59 -26.25 8.78 3.67
C GLY A 59 -27.00 10.13 3.67
N HIS A 60 -26.27 11.23 3.69
CA HIS A 60 -26.81 12.59 3.59
C HIS A 60 -27.17 13.01 2.17
N LEU A 61 -26.74 12.24 1.17
CA LEU A 61 -27.01 12.56 -0.25
C LEU A 61 -28.47 12.24 -0.58
N PRO A 62 -29.18 13.17 -1.24
CA PRO A 62 -30.50 12.89 -1.79
C PRO A 62 -30.45 11.74 -2.81
N ARG A 63 -31.39 10.79 -2.71
CA ARG A 63 -31.39 9.58 -3.57
C ARG A 63 -31.67 9.89 -5.06
N ASP A 64 -32.27 11.04 -5.35
CA ASP A 64 -32.55 11.55 -6.70
C ASP A 64 -31.42 12.40 -7.27
N ARG A 65 -30.35 12.64 -6.49
CA ARG A 65 -29.20 13.41 -6.95
C ARG A 65 -28.46 12.70 -8.07
N THR A 66 -28.25 13.40 -9.17
CA THR A 66 -27.58 12.87 -10.35
C THR A 66 -26.09 12.55 -10.04
N PHE A 67 -25.65 11.34 -10.38
CA PHE A 67 -24.29 10.84 -10.15
C PHE A 67 -23.19 11.80 -10.66
N ASN A 68 -23.40 12.46 -11.79
CA ASN A 68 -22.43 13.40 -12.37
C ASN A 68 -22.19 14.64 -11.51
N THR A 69 -23.11 14.99 -10.61
CA THR A 69 -22.99 16.16 -9.71
C THR A 69 -22.27 15.85 -8.42
N LEU A 70 -21.90 14.60 -8.19
CA LEU A 70 -21.14 14.14 -7.04
C LEU A 70 -19.65 14.48 -7.18
N SER A 71 -18.99 14.80 -6.08
CA SER A 71 -17.54 14.89 -6.04
C SER A 71 -16.88 13.53 -6.30
N GLY A 72 -15.58 13.51 -6.64
CA GLY A 72 -14.83 12.28 -6.89
C GLY A 72 -14.95 11.28 -5.73
N GLY A 73 -14.68 11.73 -4.52
CA GLY A 73 -14.78 10.87 -3.33
C GLY A 73 -16.22 10.43 -2.99
N GLU A 74 -17.26 11.24 -3.27
CA GLU A 74 -18.65 10.80 -3.15
C GLU A 74 -18.98 9.72 -4.18
N LYS A 75 -18.50 9.86 -5.43
CA LYS A 75 -18.67 8.86 -6.49
C LYS A 75 -18.08 7.51 -6.11
N GLU A 76 -16.84 7.51 -5.61
CA GLU A 76 -16.17 6.29 -5.20
C GLU A 76 -16.88 5.61 -4.03
N ARG A 77 -17.31 6.37 -3.02
CA ARG A 77 -18.06 5.82 -1.87
C ARG A 77 -19.44 5.28 -2.27
N VAL A 78 -20.13 5.94 -3.18
CA VAL A 78 -21.41 5.45 -3.74
C VAL A 78 -21.20 4.18 -4.55
N ALA A 79 -20.14 4.12 -5.38
CA ALA A 79 -19.82 2.93 -6.16
C ALA A 79 -19.48 1.73 -5.24
N LEU A 80 -18.68 1.97 -4.18
CA LEU A 80 -18.38 0.97 -3.17
C LEU A 80 -19.66 0.52 -2.44
N ALA A 81 -20.55 1.45 -2.09
CA ALA A 81 -21.84 1.11 -1.47
C ALA A 81 -22.67 0.17 -2.35
N LEU A 82 -22.80 0.49 -3.64
CA LEU A 82 -23.55 -0.33 -4.59
C LEU A 82 -22.96 -1.75 -4.68
N LEU A 83 -21.64 -1.87 -4.74
CA LEU A 83 -20.95 -3.16 -4.78
C LEU A 83 -21.19 -3.99 -3.52
N LEU A 84 -21.15 -3.36 -2.34
CA LEU A 84 -21.39 -4.05 -1.07
C LEU A 84 -22.87 -4.43 -0.87
N ILE A 85 -23.80 -3.65 -1.40
CA ILE A 85 -25.23 -3.95 -1.37
C ILE A 85 -25.53 -5.15 -2.27
N ASP A 86 -24.93 -5.21 -3.47
CA ASP A 86 -25.09 -6.34 -4.40
C ASP A 86 -24.49 -7.63 -3.86
N ALA A 87 -23.48 -7.54 -2.99
CA ALA A 87 -22.80 -8.64 -2.32
C ALA A 87 -22.46 -9.83 -3.24
N PRO A 88 -21.70 -9.61 -4.33
CA PRO A 88 -21.33 -10.67 -5.28
C PRO A 88 -20.44 -11.72 -4.60
N PRO A 89 -20.38 -12.98 -5.09
CA PRO A 89 -19.55 -14.03 -4.50
C PRO A 89 -18.04 -13.69 -4.43
N LEU A 90 -17.58 -12.77 -5.29
CA LEU A 90 -16.21 -12.28 -5.33
C LEU A 90 -16.18 -10.75 -5.43
N LEU A 91 -15.52 -10.12 -4.48
CA LEU A 91 -15.22 -8.68 -4.48
C LEU A 91 -13.80 -8.44 -5.01
N LEU A 92 -13.66 -7.49 -5.92
CA LEU A 92 -12.37 -6.96 -6.37
C LEU A 92 -12.34 -5.48 -5.98
N LEU A 93 -11.48 -5.12 -5.02
CA LEU A 93 -11.39 -3.77 -4.45
C LEU A 93 -9.99 -3.21 -4.70
N ASP A 94 -9.93 -2.10 -5.43
CA ASP A 94 -8.69 -1.36 -5.68
C ASP A 94 -8.70 -0.07 -4.86
N GLU A 95 -7.79 0.03 -3.89
CA GLU A 95 -7.65 1.15 -2.95
C GLU A 95 -8.97 1.61 -2.31
N PRO A 96 -9.80 0.71 -1.73
CA PRO A 96 -11.12 1.06 -1.20
C PRO A 96 -11.06 1.98 0.02
N THR A 97 -9.89 2.16 0.61
CA THR A 97 -9.64 3.03 1.76
C THR A 97 -9.48 4.50 1.38
N ASN A 98 -9.26 4.80 0.09
CA ASN A 98 -9.13 6.16 -0.38
C ASN A 98 -10.43 6.93 -0.15
N HIS A 99 -10.30 8.19 0.23
CA HIS A 99 -11.41 9.10 0.51
C HIS A 99 -12.39 8.66 1.63
N LEU A 100 -12.06 7.62 2.42
CA LEU A 100 -12.79 7.27 3.63
C LEU A 100 -12.24 8.04 4.83
N ASP A 101 -13.14 8.45 5.72
CA ASP A 101 -12.76 8.90 7.05
C ASP A 101 -12.66 7.70 8.02
N ALA A 102 -12.20 7.95 9.23
CA ALA A 102 -11.99 6.88 10.22
C ALA A 102 -13.26 6.07 10.51
N ALA A 103 -14.42 6.75 10.60
CA ALA A 103 -15.69 6.08 10.88
C ALA A 103 -16.15 5.18 9.71
N SER A 104 -16.00 5.67 8.47
CA SER A 104 -16.33 4.90 7.28
C SER A 104 -15.36 3.73 7.08
N LEU A 105 -14.08 3.91 7.44
CA LEU A 105 -13.08 2.85 7.39
C LEU A 105 -13.39 1.74 8.40
N ASP A 106 -13.69 2.09 9.66
CA ASP A 106 -14.08 1.12 10.70
C ASP A 106 -15.36 0.35 10.29
N TRP A 107 -16.32 1.05 9.67
CA TRP A 107 -17.53 0.41 9.15
C TRP A 107 -17.22 -0.57 8.00
N LEU A 108 -16.34 -0.19 7.06
CA LEU A 108 -15.91 -1.05 5.95
C LEU A 108 -15.21 -2.31 6.48
N GLU A 109 -14.28 -2.16 7.43
CA GLU A 109 -13.58 -3.26 8.09
C GLU A 109 -14.59 -4.25 8.71
N ALA A 110 -15.56 -3.74 9.49
CA ALA A 110 -16.59 -4.56 10.12
C ALA A 110 -17.50 -5.25 9.09
N THR A 111 -17.75 -4.61 7.96
CA THR A 111 -18.55 -5.18 6.86
C THR A 111 -17.79 -6.30 6.15
N LEU A 112 -16.52 -6.08 5.81
CA LEU A 112 -15.68 -7.10 5.17
C LEU A 112 -15.41 -8.30 6.09
N ALA A 113 -15.29 -8.09 7.40
CA ALA A 113 -15.14 -9.17 8.37
C ALA A 113 -16.37 -10.12 8.41
N ARG A 114 -17.56 -9.63 8.05
CA ARG A 114 -18.81 -10.41 7.99
C ARG A 114 -19.14 -10.87 6.58
N TYR A 115 -18.33 -10.49 5.61
CA TYR A 115 -18.59 -10.85 4.22
C TYR A 115 -18.35 -12.33 3.99
N HIS A 116 -19.35 -13.03 3.44
CA HIS A 116 -19.29 -14.47 3.23
C HIS A 116 -18.63 -14.89 1.90
N GLY A 117 -18.49 -13.97 0.96
CA GLY A 117 -17.80 -14.19 -0.31
C GLY A 117 -16.28 -14.07 -0.20
N ALA A 118 -15.60 -14.30 -1.31
CA ALA A 118 -14.18 -14.01 -1.42
C ALA A 118 -13.94 -12.52 -1.72
N ALA A 119 -12.82 -11.97 -1.23
CA ALA A 119 -12.39 -10.61 -1.56
C ALA A 119 -10.92 -10.60 -1.96
N LEU A 120 -10.60 -9.91 -3.05
CA LEU A 120 -9.24 -9.52 -3.42
C LEU A 120 -9.13 -8.01 -3.29
N ILE A 121 -8.20 -7.57 -2.45
CA ILE A 121 -8.08 -6.17 -2.06
C ILE A 121 -6.67 -5.69 -2.36
N VAL A 122 -6.56 -4.59 -3.09
CA VAL A 122 -5.32 -3.82 -3.24
C VAL A 122 -5.42 -2.61 -2.32
N SER A 123 -4.47 -2.42 -1.41
CA SER A 123 -4.42 -1.24 -0.55
C SER A 123 -3.00 -0.99 -0.03
N HIS A 124 -2.70 0.29 0.23
CA HIS A 124 -1.49 0.73 0.92
C HIS A 124 -1.72 0.95 2.43
N ASP A 125 -2.96 0.88 2.90
CA ASP A 125 -3.29 1.01 4.32
C ASP A 125 -2.96 -0.27 5.08
N ARG A 126 -1.83 -0.26 5.79
CA ARG A 126 -1.33 -1.41 6.56
C ARG A 126 -2.26 -1.79 7.72
N ALA A 127 -2.89 -0.80 8.35
CA ALA A 127 -3.78 -1.06 9.49
C ALA A 127 -5.05 -1.76 9.02
N PHE A 128 -5.64 -1.27 7.92
CA PHE A 128 -6.77 -1.89 7.25
C PHE A 128 -6.46 -3.32 6.79
N LEU A 129 -5.35 -3.53 6.07
CA LEU A 129 -4.92 -4.86 5.63
C LEU A 129 -4.74 -5.81 6.82
N ASN A 130 -4.12 -5.33 7.91
CA ASN A 130 -3.84 -6.17 9.07
C ASN A 130 -5.11 -6.68 9.78
N ARG A 131 -6.23 -5.94 9.66
CA ARG A 131 -7.52 -6.28 10.28
C ARG A 131 -8.46 -7.08 9.37
N THR A 132 -8.32 -6.93 8.04
CA THR A 132 -9.32 -7.45 7.09
C THR A 132 -8.89 -8.69 6.34
N ILE A 133 -7.58 -8.88 6.10
CA ILE A 133 -7.10 -9.97 5.25
C ILE A 133 -6.61 -11.19 6.05
N ASN A 134 -6.63 -12.35 5.39
CA ASN A 134 -6.10 -13.61 5.91
C ASN A 134 -4.99 -14.23 5.03
N ALA A 135 -4.69 -13.63 3.89
CA ALA A 135 -3.58 -13.98 3.03
C ALA A 135 -3.13 -12.75 2.21
N ILE A 136 -1.85 -12.71 1.85
CA ILE A 136 -1.27 -11.69 0.98
C ILE A 136 -0.69 -12.35 -0.25
N ILE A 137 -0.89 -11.74 -1.40
CA ILE A 137 -0.21 -12.06 -2.64
C ILE A 137 0.76 -10.92 -2.93
N GLU A 138 2.06 -11.19 -2.82
CA GLU A 138 3.12 -10.28 -3.20
C GLU A 138 3.53 -10.55 -4.65
N ILE A 139 3.57 -9.52 -5.47
CA ILE A 139 4.15 -9.57 -6.81
C ILE A 139 5.59 -9.08 -6.68
N ASP A 140 6.53 -9.97 -6.97
CA ASP A 140 7.96 -9.65 -6.90
C ASP A 140 8.36 -8.74 -8.07
N GLU A 141 9.10 -7.67 -7.78
CA GLU A 141 9.51 -6.67 -8.78
C GLU A 141 10.62 -7.15 -9.71
N HIS A 142 11.39 -8.20 -9.32
CA HIS A 142 12.53 -8.69 -10.08
C HIS A 142 12.17 -9.85 -11.00
N ASP A 143 11.48 -10.87 -10.46
CA ASP A 143 11.11 -12.07 -11.21
C ASP A 143 9.67 -12.02 -11.74
N HIS A 144 8.88 -10.99 -11.37
CA HIS A 144 7.47 -10.79 -11.71
C HIS A 144 6.57 -11.97 -11.33
N THR A 145 7.00 -12.79 -10.37
CA THR A 145 6.23 -13.91 -9.86
C THR A 145 5.30 -13.48 -8.72
N ALA A 146 4.20 -14.20 -8.56
CA ALA A 146 3.27 -13.97 -7.47
C ALA A 146 3.49 -14.99 -6.36
N ARG A 147 3.74 -14.52 -5.12
CA ARG A 147 3.95 -15.37 -3.95
C ARG A 147 2.84 -15.15 -2.93
N ARG A 148 2.18 -16.23 -2.53
CA ARG A 148 1.11 -16.19 -1.53
C ARG A 148 1.64 -16.51 -0.14
N THR A 149 1.42 -15.60 0.81
CA THR A 149 1.71 -15.78 2.24
C THR A 149 0.38 -15.82 3.01
N VAL A 150 0.18 -16.84 3.85
CA VAL A 150 -1.00 -16.95 4.71
C VAL A 150 -0.78 -16.13 5.98
N GLY A 151 -1.79 -15.38 6.37
CA GLY A 151 -1.79 -14.53 7.55
C GLY A 151 -2.12 -13.07 7.21
N ASN A 152 -2.08 -12.23 8.24
CA ASN A 152 -2.28 -10.81 8.12
C ASN A 152 -0.99 -10.08 7.68
N TYR A 153 -1.05 -8.76 7.56
CA TYR A 153 0.09 -7.95 7.10
C TYR A 153 1.32 -8.06 8.02
N ASP A 154 1.14 -8.14 9.35
CA ASP A 154 2.26 -8.32 10.29
C ASP A 154 2.94 -9.68 10.15
N ALA A 155 2.15 -10.74 9.88
CA ALA A 155 2.70 -12.06 9.62
C ALA A 155 3.54 -12.07 8.32
N PHE A 156 3.06 -11.40 7.30
CA PHE A 156 3.78 -11.21 6.04
C PHE A 156 5.11 -10.46 6.25
N LEU A 157 5.11 -9.35 7.00
CA LEU A 157 6.33 -8.60 7.28
C LEU A 157 7.37 -9.44 8.02
N ARG A 158 6.94 -10.21 9.04
CA ARG A 158 7.84 -11.13 9.77
C ARG A 158 8.43 -12.21 8.87
N ALA A 159 7.61 -12.77 7.98
CA ALA A 159 8.08 -13.77 7.01
C ALA A 159 9.10 -13.17 6.04
N LYS A 160 8.83 -11.97 5.52
CA LYS A 160 9.73 -11.25 4.61
C LYS A 160 11.07 -10.91 5.27
N GLU A 161 11.03 -10.42 6.51
CA GLU A 161 12.24 -10.11 7.28
C GLU A 161 13.06 -11.39 7.60
N SER A 162 12.39 -12.49 7.92
CA SER A 162 13.06 -13.78 8.13
C SER A 162 13.71 -14.29 6.84
N ALA A 163 13.00 -14.22 5.71
CA ALA A 163 13.54 -14.62 4.41
C ALA A 163 14.75 -13.76 4.00
N ARG A 164 14.67 -12.43 4.24
CA ARG A 164 15.79 -11.52 3.99
C ARG A 164 17.01 -11.88 4.85
N ARG A 165 16.83 -12.13 6.12
CA ARG A 165 17.94 -12.55 7.02
C ARG A 165 18.60 -13.85 6.52
N GLN A 166 17.78 -14.84 6.16
CA GLN A 166 18.28 -16.11 5.60
C GLN A 166 19.04 -15.91 4.29
N TRP A 167 18.56 -15.00 3.44
CA TRP A 167 19.24 -14.66 2.19
C TRP A 167 20.62 -14.03 2.46
N VAL A 168 20.69 -13.00 3.32
CA VAL A 168 21.96 -12.35 3.72
C VAL A 168 22.95 -13.37 4.31
N GLU A 169 22.51 -14.23 5.21
CA GLU A 169 23.36 -15.28 5.81
C GLU A 169 23.80 -16.31 4.79
N SER A 170 22.95 -16.69 3.84
CA SER A 170 23.29 -17.67 2.81
C SER A 170 24.27 -17.08 1.81
N TYR A 171 24.09 -15.81 1.43
CA TYR A 171 25.04 -15.09 0.58
C TYR A 171 26.39 -14.95 1.24
N ALA A 172 26.44 -14.52 2.51
CA ALA A 172 27.69 -14.41 3.27
C ALA A 172 28.44 -15.76 3.34
N ARG A 173 27.71 -16.84 3.65
CA ARG A 173 28.29 -18.20 3.67
C ARG A 173 28.83 -18.63 2.30
N GLN A 174 28.13 -18.31 1.22
CA GLN A 174 28.58 -18.62 -0.14
C GLN A 174 29.86 -17.83 -0.47
N GLN A 175 29.93 -16.54 -0.11
CA GLN A 175 31.13 -15.72 -0.33
C GLN A 175 32.35 -16.24 0.49
N GLU A 176 32.13 -16.64 1.72
CA GLU A 176 33.19 -17.28 2.54
C GLU A 176 33.67 -18.59 1.91
N GLU A 177 32.76 -19.43 1.41
CA GLU A 177 33.09 -20.68 0.74
C GLU A 177 33.88 -20.43 -0.57
N ILE A 178 33.47 -19.47 -1.38
CA ILE A 178 34.21 -19.06 -2.58
C ILE A 178 35.63 -18.62 -2.22
N ASN A 179 35.78 -17.80 -1.18
CA ASN A 179 37.08 -17.31 -0.74
C ASN A 179 37.96 -18.45 -0.23
N MET A 180 37.40 -19.38 0.55
CA MET A 180 38.12 -20.57 1.03
C MET A 180 38.59 -21.47 -0.12
N LEU A 181 37.70 -21.76 -1.08
CA LEU A 181 38.03 -22.58 -2.26
C LEU A 181 39.10 -21.91 -3.12
N ARG A 182 39.00 -20.61 -3.38
CA ARG A 182 40.02 -19.85 -4.12
C ARG A 182 41.37 -19.87 -3.42
N HIS A 183 41.35 -19.70 -2.10
CA HIS A 183 42.60 -19.79 -1.28
C HIS A 183 43.19 -21.19 -1.34
N GLU A 184 42.39 -22.26 -1.18
CA GLU A 184 42.84 -23.65 -1.24
C GLU A 184 43.46 -23.96 -2.60
N ILE A 185 42.83 -23.55 -3.69
CA ILE A 185 43.34 -23.72 -5.07
C ILE A 185 44.67 -22.97 -5.21
N ALA A 186 44.77 -21.72 -4.80
CA ALA A 186 45.97 -20.89 -4.91
C ALA A 186 47.15 -21.41 -4.11
N VAL A 187 46.93 -21.89 -2.90
CA VAL A 187 48.00 -22.47 -2.03
C VAL A 187 48.52 -23.77 -2.61
N LYS A 188 47.65 -24.64 -3.10
CA LYS A 188 48.07 -25.95 -3.63
C LYS A 188 48.72 -25.81 -5.02
N SER A 189 48.26 -24.89 -5.85
CA SER A 189 48.94 -24.58 -7.14
C SER A 189 50.39 -24.12 -6.92
N ARG A 190 50.62 -23.22 -5.95
CA ARG A 190 52.00 -22.76 -5.59
C ARG A 190 52.88 -23.84 -5.01
N ARG A 191 52.32 -24.83 -4.31
CA ARG A 191 53.11 -25.97 -3.75
C ARG A 191 53.57 -26.93 -4.84
N ASN A 192 52.82 -27.11 -5.90
CA ASN A 192 53.14 -27.96 -7.03
C ASN A 192 54.33 -27.40 -7.84
N ASP A 193 54.45 -26.06 -7.94
CA ASP A 193 55.57 -25.40 -8.66
C ASP A 193 56.91 -25.46 -7.90
N ASN A 194 56.92 -25.69 -6.57
CA ASN A 194 58.12 -25.66 -5.75
C ASN A 194 58.70 -27.06 -5.46
N TYR A 195 58.14 -28.15 -6.02
CA TYR A 195 58.67 -29.50 -5.80
C TYR A 195 59.89 -29.75 -6.69
N ARG A 196 61.07 -29.30 -6.26
CA ARG A 196 62.36 -29.75 -6.77
C ARG A 196 62.63 -31.15 -6.27
N ALA A 197 62.88 -32.09 -7.18
CA ALA A 197 63.23 -33.48 -6.92
C ALA A 197 64.43 -33.55 -5.97
N HIS A 198 64.27 -34.11 -4.80
CA HIS A 198 65.37 -34.53 -3.93
C HIS A 198 66.05 -35.74 -4.57
N THR A 199 67.32 -35.57 -4.88
CA THR A 199 68.25 -36.66 -5.24
C THR A 199 68.71 -37.34 -3.96
N ASP A 200 68.07 -38.45 -3.60
CA ASP A 200 68.69 -39.46 -2.71
C ASP A 200 68.02 -40.85 -2.85
N ASN A 201 68.72 -41.90 -2.49
CA ASN A 201 68.82 -43.21 -3.05
C ASN A 201 67.86 -44.28 -2.50
N ASP A 202 66.61 -43.98 -2.21
CA ASP A 202 65.60 -45.00 -1.82
C ASP A 202 64.33 -44.91 -2.71
N LYS A 203 64.53 -45.29 -3.99
CA LYS A 203 63.59 -45.01 -5.09
C LYS A 203 62.24 -45.73 -5.02
N PHE A 204 62.08 -46.79 -4.26
CA PHE A 204 60.88 -47.62 -4.37
C PHE A 204 59.78 -47.28 -3.36
N VAL A 205 60.13 -46.95 -2.12
CA VAL A 205 59.16 -46.63 -1.06
C VAL A 205 58.74 -45.17 -1.14
N VAL A 206 59.63 -44.29 -1.53
CA VAL A 206 59.33 -42.87 -1.75
C VAL A 206 58.38 -42.67 -2.97
N HIS A 207 58.60 -43.49 -4.03
CA HIS A 207 57.78 -43.37 -5.27
C HIS A 207 56.30 -43.79 -5.05
N ILE A 208 56.02 -44.81 -4.26
CA ILE A 208 54.63 -45.28 -3.97
C ILE A 208 53.93 -44.30 -3.02
N LYS A 209 54.62 -43.75 -2.01
CA LYS A 209 54.05 -42.76 -1.09
C LYS A 209 53.83 -41.41 -1.75
N SER A 210 54.68 -40.97 -2.66
CA SER A 210 54.48 -39.73 -3.42
C SER A 210 53.33 -39.87 -4.42
N GLN A 211 53.22 -40.95 -5.19
CA GLN A 211 52.14 -41.16 -6.13
C GLN A 211 50.75 -41.18 -5.46
N THR A 212 50.59 -41.81 -4.31
CA THR A 212 49.33 -41.84 -3.53
C THR A 212 49.01 -40.49 -2.89
N HIS A 213 50.01 -39.77 -2.43
CA HIS A 213 49.85 -38.42 -1.90
C HIS A 213 49.48 -37.41 -3.00
N ASP A 214 50.20 -37.45 -4.10
CA ASP A 214 49.99 -36.59 -5.27
C ASP A 214 48.61 -36.82 -5.93
N ALA A 215 48.19 -38.09 -6.06
CA ALA A 215 46.86 -38.45 -6.53
C ALA A 215 45.74 -37.94 -5.61
N THR A 216 45.97 -37.99 -4.28
CA THR A 216 45.00 -37.51 -3.29
C THR A 216 44.90 -35.97 -3.32
N VAL A 217 46.03 -35.27 -3.42
CA VAL A 217 46.10 -33.81 -3.51
C VAL A 217 45.46 -33.34 -4.84
N SER A 218 45.75 -33.96 -5.95
CA SER A 218 45.17 -33.66 -7.28
C SER A 218 43.65 -33.87 -7.27
N LYS A 219 43.16 -34.95 -6.66
CA LYS A 219 41.72 -35.20 -6.51
C LYS A 219 41.03 -34.14 -5.68
N ARG A 220 41.65 -33.70 -4.56
CA ARG A 220 41.11 -32.61 -3.73
C ARG A 220 41.10 -31.29 -4.45
N LEU A 221 42.14 -30.98 -5.21
CA LEU A 221 42.19 -29.77 -6.04
C LEU A 221 41.10 -29.77 -7.09
N HIS A 222 40.97 -30.85 -7.84
CA HIS A 222 39.90 -30.99 -8.84
C HIS A 222 38.51 -30.87 -8.23
N ASN A 223 38.27 -31.47 -7.07
CA ASN A 223 36.97 -31.33 -6.37
C ASN A 223 36.72 -29.88 -5.93
N ALA A 224 37.72 -29.14 -5.47
CA ALA A 224 37.61 -27.76 -5.08
C ALA A 224 37.32 -26.86 -6.31
N GLU A 225 38.00 -27.10 -7.44
CA GLU A 225 37.77 -26.39 -8.70
C GLU A 225 36.33 -26.65 -9.23
N GLU A 226 35.89 -27.93 -9.23
CA GLU A 226 34.53 -28.27 -9.65
C GLU A 226 33.47 -27.65 -8.76
N ARG A 227 33.70 -27.60 -7.43
CA ARG A 227 32.78 -27.00 -6.48
C ARG A 227 32.72 -25.50 -6.70
N LEU A 228 33.85 -24.84 -6.86
CA LEU A 228 33.90 -23.41 -7.20
C LEU A 228 33.14 -23.11 -8.50
N LYS A 229 33.41 -23.89 -9.54
CA LYS A 229 32.73 -23.75 -10.83
C LYS A 229 31.20 -23.91 -10.73
N ARG A 230 30.71 -24.83 -9.90
CA ARG A 230 29.26 -25.01 -9.66
C ARG A 230 28.64 -23.79 -8.98
N ILE A 231 29.33 -23.22 -7.97
CA ILE A 231 28.86 -22.03 -7.29
C ILE A 231 28.88 -20.81 -8.22
N GLU A 232 29.94 -20.66 -9.03
CA GLU A 232 30.05 -19.56 -10.00
C GLU A 232 29.10 -19.70 -11.21
N ALA A 233 28.57 -20.89 -11.48
CA ALA A 233 27.56 -21.10 -12.51
C ALA A 233 26.16 -20.65 -12.10
N ASP A 234 25.85 -20.73 -10.79
CA ASP A 234 24.57 -20.31 -10.23
C ASP A 234 24.80 -19.59 -8.89
N PRO A 235 25.37 -18.36 -8.94
CA PRO A 235 25.67 -17.61 -7.73
C PRO A 235 24.38 -17.04 -7.12
N LEU A 236 24.30 -17.07 -5.79
CA LEU A 236 23.25 -16.32 -5.09
C LEU A 236 23.40 -14.82 -5.39
N PRO A 237 22.34 -14.15 -5.82
CA PRO A 237 22.39 -12.72 -6.05
C PRO A 237 22.70 -11.98 -4.75
N GLU A 238 23.40 -10.86 -4.86
CA GLU A 238 23.69 -9.99 -3.73
C GLU A 238 22.39 -9.39 -3.16
N PRO A 239 22.17 -9.49 -1.84
CA PRO A 239 21.03 -8.84 -1.22
C PRO A 239 21.09 -7.33 -1.45
N PRO A 240 19.99 -6.68 -1.89
CA PRO A 240 19.98 -5.23 -2.08
C PRO A 240 20.19 -4.53 -0.74
N ASP A 241 20.96 -3.44 -0.76
CA ASP A 241 21.16 -2.58 0.39
C ASP A 241 19.85 -1.93 0.84
N ASP A 242 19.71 -1.70 2.15
CA ASP A 242 18.59 -0.92 2.65
C ASP A 242 18.72 0.52 2.17
N LEU A 243 17.68 1.03 1.51
CA LEU A 243 17.60 2.43 1.13
C LEU A 243 17.53 3.28 2.42
N CYS A 244 18.66 3.85 2.80
CA CYS A 244 18.74 4.78 3.91
C CYS A 244 18.74 6.22 3.38
N PHE A 245 17.78 7.03 3.84
CA PHE A 245 17.80 8.45 3.59
C PHE A 245 18.81 9.13 4.51
N ASP A 246 19.96 9.53 3.95
CA ASP A 246 21.04 10.23 4.68
C ASP A 246 20.94 11.77 4.55
N GLY A 247 19.80 12.26 4.12
CA GLY A 247 19.52 13.69 3.99
C GLY A 247 19.26 14.34 5.33
N ARG A 248 19.99 15.44 5.62
CA ARG A 248 19.70 16.29 6.79
C ARG A 248 18.51 17.18 6.48
N LEU A 249 17.40 16.95 7.19
CA LEU A 249 16.21 17.82 7.17
C LEU A 249 16.27 18.79 8.36
N ASP A 250 17.34 19.60 8.43
CA ASP A 250 17.48 20.59 9.50
C ASP A 250 16.74 21.88 9.12
N PRO A 251 15.63 22.25 9.78
CA PRO A 251 14.98 23.52 9.56
C PRO A 251 15.89 24.64 10.06
N VAL A 252 15.84 25.80 9.38
CA VAL A 252 16.49 27.02 9.87
C VAL A 252 16.02 27.30 11.29
N ALA A 253 16.95 27.42 12.23
CA ALA A 253 16.64 27.55 13.65
C ALA A 253 15.88 28.85 13.93
N LEU A 254 14.57 28.72 14.16
CA LEU A 254 13.72 29.80 14.67
C LEU A 254 13.92 29.91 16.20
N LYS A 255 15.04 30.39 16.68
CA LYS A 255 15.44 30.46 18.09
C LYS A 255 14.27 30.82 19.02
N GLY A 256 13.56 29.80 19.58
CA GLY A 256 12.52 29.96 20.59
C GLY A 256 11.23 30.65 20.14
N ARG A 257 10.99 30.82 18.84
CA ARG A 257 9.78 31.44 18.30
C ARG A 257 8.87 30.41 17.66
N LEU A 258 7.54 30.65 17.73
CA LEU A 258 6.55 29.80 17.12
C LEU A 258 6.49 30.05 15.60
N PRO A 259 6.63 29.01 14.77
CA PRO A 259 6.51 29.12 13.31
C PRO A 259 5.13 29.57 12.85
N LEU A 260 4.06 29.13 13.54
CA LEU A 260 2.69 29.36 13.15
C LEU A 260 1.80 29.53 14.39
N ILE A 261 0.96 30.55 14.36
CA ILE A 261 -0.08 30.81 15.37
C ILE A 261 -1.39 31.06 14.64
N VAL A 262 -2.45 30.41 15.07
CA VAL A 262 -3.81 30.56 14.56
C VAL A 262 -4.70 31.03 15.71
N ARG A 263 -5.46 32.11 15.49
CA ARG A 263 -6.30 32.73 16.52
C ARG A 263 -7.68 33.02 16.00
N GLY A 264 -8.68 32.38 16.57
CA GLY A 264 -10.11 32.66 16.34
C GLY A 264 -10.52 32.57 14.88
N VAL A 265 -9.89 31.69 14.09
CA VAL A 265 -10.17 31.56 12.65
C VAL A 265 -11.55 30.95 12.45
N SER A 266 -12.44 31.70 11.78
CA SER A 266 -13.75 31.23 11.38
C SER A 266 -13.93 31.31 9.85
N LYS A 267 -14.71 30.39 9.29
CA LYS A 267 -15.02 30.33 7.87
C LYS A 267 -16.42 29.79 7.62
N HIS A 268 -17.15 30.46 6.73
CA HIS A 268 -18.50 30.10 6.33
C HIS A 268 -18.59 30.01 4.80
N TYR A 269 -19.42 29.11 4.31
CA TYR A 269 -19.86 29.07 2.92
C TYR A 269 -21.38 29.23 2.89
N GLY A 270 -21.84 30.45 2.60
CA GLY A 270 -23.23 30.83 2.75
C GLY A 270 -23.69 30.70 4.22
N GLU A 271 -24.73 29.95 4.48
CA GLU A 271 -25.22 29.69 5.84
C GLU A 271 -24.46 28.57 6.58
N ARG A 272 -23.60 27.83 5.88
CA ARG A 272 -22.87 26.70 6.45
C ARG A 272 -21.59 27.15 7.16
N VAL A 273 -21.54 26.93 8.46
CA VAL A 273 -20.31 27.07 9.25
C VAL A 273 -19.35 25.94 8.93
N ILE A 274 -18.13 26.26 8.55
CA ILE A 274 -17.07 25.30 8.24
C ILE A 274 -16.01 25.27 9.35
N LEU A 275 -15.60 26.45 9.83
CA LEU A 275 -14.67 26.62 10.93
C LEU A 275 -15.28 27.66 11.87
N ASP A 276 -15.20 27.42 13.17
CA ASP A 276 -15.70 28.32 14.19
C ASP A 276 -14.63 28.54 15.27
N GLU A 277 -14.12 29.76 15.35
CA GLU A 277 -13.12 30.23 16.32
C GLU A 277 -11.91 29.33 16.56
N VAL A 278 -11.41 28.65 15.50
CA VAL A 278 -10.30 27.72 15.58
C VAL A 278 -9.03 28.43 16.01
N SER A 279 -8.42 27.95 17.11
CA SER A 279 -7.20 28.51 17.67
C SER A 279 -6.22 27.42 18.06
N PHE A 280 -4.96 27.53 17.62
CA PHE A 280 -3.86 26.63 18.02
C PHE A 280 -2.50 27.26 17.67
N GLU A 281 -1.45 26.68 18.22
CA GLU A 281 -0.07 27.07 17.97
C GLU A 281 0.75 25.85 17.52
N VAL A 282 1.67 26.07 16.60
CA VAL A 282 2.61 25.04 16.15
C VAL A 282 4.02 25.44 16.57
N GLY A 283 4.63 24.64 17.43
CA GLY A 283 5.99 24.82 17.90
C GLY A 283 7.03 24.14 16.99
N LEU A 284 8.29 24.48 17.20
CA LEU A 284 9.40 23.76 16.55
C LEU A 284 9.40 22.28 16.99
N LYS A 285 9.67 21.39 16.06
CA LYS A 285 9.66 19.92 16.24
C LYS A 285 8.27 19.33 16.59
N THR A 286 7.22 20.15 16.61
CA THR A 286 5.85 19.67 16.80
C THR A 286 5.31 19.04 15.52
N ARG A 287 4.59 17.95 15.65
CA ARG A 287 3.83 17.29 14.57
C ARG A 287 2.38 17.19 15.01
N ILE A 288 1.47 17.84 14.27
CA ILE A 288 0.05 17.91 14.59
C ILE A 288 -0.72 17.19 13.49
N ALA A 289 -1.62 16.29 13.86
CA ALA A 289 -2.57 15.69 12.94
C ALA A 289 -3.92 16.43 13.05
N LEU A 290 -4.47 16.84 11.91
CA LEU A 290 -5.84 17.35 11.81
C LEU A 290 -6.78 16.16 11.54
N VAL A 291 -7.61 15.83 12.53
CA VAL A 291 -8.55 14.70 12.45
C VAL A 291 -9.98 15.23 12.50
N ALA A 292 -10.75 14.87 11.49
CA ALA A 292 -12.19 15.15 11.43
C ALA A 292 -12.84 14.31 10.34
N PRO A 293 -14.17 14.09 10.37
CA PRO A 293 -14.91 13.49 9.27
C PRO A 293 -14.70 14.23 7.94
N ASN A 294 -15.03 13.58 6.83
CA ASN A 294 -14.95 14.20 5.51
C ASN A 294 -15.93 15.37 5.40
N GLY A 295 -15.53 16.41 4.67
CA GLY A 295 -16.32 17.63 4.50
C GLY A 295 -16.36 18.58 5.71
N MET A 296 -15.63 18.32 6.79
CA MET A 296 -15.58 19.15 8.02
C MET A 296 -14.48 20.23 7.99
N GLY A 297 -14.03 20.66 6.83
CA GLY A 297 -13.17 21.85 6.69
C GLY A 297 -11.67 21.64 6.87
N LYS A 298 -11.16 20.40 6.97
CA LYS A 298 -9.68 20.14 7.06
C LYS A 298 -8.90 20.85 5.95
N SER A 299 -9.29 20.61 4.70
CA SER A 299 -8.64 21.23 3.53
C SER A 299 -8.86 22.74 3.45
N THR A 300 -10.00 23.23 3.92
CA THR A 300 -10.30 24.67 4.03
C THR A 300 -9.33 25.33 5.00
N LEU A 301 -9.13 24.75 6.19
CA LEU A 301 -8.16 25.25 7.16
C LEU A 301 -6.76 25.30 6.56
N VAL A 302 -6.30 24.22 5.92
CA VAL A 302 -4.97 24.18 5.28
C VAL A 302 -4.84 25.25 4.18
N ARG A 303 -5.88 25.48 3.35
CA ARG A 303 -5.87 26.58 2.36
C ARG A 303 -5.78 27.97 3.02
N ILE A 304 -6.45 28.18 4.15
CA ILE A 304 -6.33 29.41 4.91
C ILE A 304 -4.91 29.57 5.46
N LEU A 305 -4.31 28.52 6.03
CA LEU A 305 -2.94 28.54 6.54
C LEU A 305 -1.91 28.82 5.44
N THR A 306 -2.16 28.40 4.23
CA THR A 306 -1.29 28.64 3.06
C THR A 306 -1.56 29.96 2.36
N GLY A 307 -2.54 30.76 2.83
CA GLY A 307 -2.93 32.03 2.20
C GLY A 307 -3.68 31.89 0.88
N ARG A 308 -4.12 30.68 0.51
CA ARG A 308 -4.89 30.41 -0.73
C ARG A 308 -6.37 30.76 -0.58
N GLU A 309 -6.83 30.84 0.65
CA GLU A 309 -8.19 31.20 1.01
C GLU A 309 -8.17 32.15 2.19
N SER A 310 -9.09 33.12 2.23
CA SER A 310 -9.20 34.06 3.33
C SER A 310 -10.14 33.53 4.40
N ALA A 311 -9.77 33.67 5.67
CA ALA A 311 -10.69 33.50 6.78
C ALA A 311 -11.74 34.62 6.77
N ASP A 312 -12.92 34.37 7.32
CA ASP A 312 -13.95 35.41 7.49
C ASP A 312 -13.67 36.22 8.76
N SER A 313 -13.10 35.60 9.78
CA SER A 313 -12.61 36.25 11.00
C SER A 313 -11.40 35.51 11.57
N GLY A 314 -10.72 36.16 12.54
CA GLY A 314 -9.49 35.64 13.13
C GLY A 314 -8.23 35.98 12.35
N GLU A 315 -7.10 35.47 12.80
CA GLU A 315 -5.81 35.72 12.16
C GLU A 315 -4.92 34.48 12.12
N VAL A 316 -4.11 34.40 11.07
CA VAL A 316 -3.02 33.44 10.92
C VAL A 316 -1.71 34.18 10.91
N VAL A 317 -0.86 33.95 11.91
CA VAL A 317 0.45 34.57 12.03
C VAL A 317 1.53 33.53 11.71
N ILE A 318 2.22 33.73 10.59
CA ILE A 318 3.38 32.93 10.21
C ILE A 318 4.63 33.77 10.48
N HIS A 319 5.57 33.21 11.22
CA HIS A 319 6.81 33.96 11.53
C HIS A 319 7.57 34.26 10.21
N PRO A 320 8.06 35.51 10.01
CA PRO A 320 8.69 35.95 8.74
C PRO A 320 9.86 35.08 8.28
N ALA A 321 10.60 34.44 9.20
CA ALA A 321 11.67 33.50 8.86
C ALA A 321 11.20 32.07 8.62
N THR A 322 9.88 31.81 8.68
CA THR A 322 9.32 30.48 8.40
C THR A 322 9.13 30.32 6.90
N ARG A 323 9.78 29.30 6.33
CA ARG A 323 9.47 28.84 4.98
C ARG A 323 8.36 27.80 5.07
N LEU A 324 7.21 28.08 4.46
CA LEU A 324 6.08 27.17 4.41
C LEU A 324 6.22 26.27 3.17
N GLY A 325 6.21 24.95 3.38
CA GLY A 325 6.04 23.97 2.32
C GLY A 325 4.62 23.41 2.37
N TYR A 326 3.96 23.33 1.24
CA TYR A 326 2.63 22.75 1.11
C TYR A 326 2.63 21.65 0.05
N LEU A 327 2.05 20.52 0.37
CA LEU A 327 1.78 19.45 -0.56
C LEU A 327 0.26 19.29 -0.70
N ASP A 328 -0.23 19.59 -1.89
CA ASP A 328 -1.65 19.39 -2.24
C ASP A 328 -1.94 17.92 -2.53
N GLN A 329 -3.19 17.52 -2.33
CA GLN A 329 -3.63 16.13 -2.55
C GLN A 329 -3.41 15.68 -4.00
N GLU A 330 -3.58 16.58 -4.97
CA GLU A 330 -3.43 16.32 -6.41
C GLU A 330 -2.11 16.82 -6.98
N ALA A 331 -1.21 17.37 -6.13
CA ALA A 331 0.08 17.96 -6.54
C ALA A 331 -0.02 18.93 -7.74
N LEU A 332 -1.11 19.69 -7.83
CA LEU A 332 -1.43 20.61 -8.95
C LEU A 332 -0.40 21.72 -9.15
N GLU A 333 0.48 21.94 -8.18
CA GLU A 333 1.55 22.95 -8.27
C GLU A 333 2.73 22.53 -9.13
N LEU A 334 2.88 21.24 -9.37
CA LEU A 334 3.95 20.73 -10.22
C LEU A 334 3.55 20.91 -11.69
N ASN A 335 4.41 21.58 -12.46
CA ASN A 335 4.19 21.69 -13.89
C ASN A 335 4.36 20.33 -14.57
N PRO A 336 3.30 19.75 -15.18
CA PRO A 336 3.37 18.43 -15.79
C PRO A 336 4.32 18.34 -16.98
N ALA A 337 4.78 19.47 -17.53
CA ALA A 337 5.76 19.54 -18.60
C ALA A 337 7.22 19.50 -18.11
N HIS A 338 7.46 19.63 -16.79
CA HIS A 338 8.79 19.58 -16.22
C HIS A 338 9.18 18.11 -15.94
N ASP A 339 10.43 17.77 -16.23
CA ASP A 339 11.03 16.54 -15.70
C ASP A 339 11.26 16.66 -14.18
N LEU A 340 11.48 15.51 -13.53
CA LEU A 340 11.69 15.45 -12.07
C LEU A 340 12.82 16.38 -11.60
N PHE A 341 13.85 16.52 -12.41
CA PHE A 341 15.01 17.31 -12.07
C PHE A 341 14.72 18.81 -12.15
N THR A 342 14.02 19.23 -13.20
CA THR A 342 13.56 20.61 -13.38
C THR A 342 12.53 20.99 -12.31
N ALA A 343 11.57 20.10 -12.02
CA ALA A 343 10.60 20.30 -10.95
C ALA A 343 11.26 20.43 -9.56
N TYR A 344 12.27 19.61 -9.28
CA TYR A 344 13.02 19.66 -8.01
C TYR A 344 13.91 20.91 -7.90
N SER A 345 14.48 21.38 -9.01
CA SER A 345 15.41 22.51 -9.04
C SER A 345 14.73 23.89 -9.13
N ALA A 346 13.46 23.92 -9.56
CA ALA A 346 12.71 25.17 -9.72
C ALA A 346 12.55 25.95 -8.40
N ASP A 347 12.51 25.24 -7.25
CA ASP A 347 12.39 25.84 -5.91
C ASP A 347 13.70 25.94 -5.13
N ILE A 348 14.81 25.44 -5.67
CA ILE A 348 16.10 25.44 -4.99
C ILE A 348 17.06 26.25 -5.84
N ASP A 349 17.58 27.33 -5.29
CA ASP A 349 18.66 28.19 -5.85
C ASP A 349 20.00 27.42 -6.05
N ARG A 350 19.93 26.17 -6.58
CA ARG A 350 21.08 25.31 -6.84
C ARG A 350 21.05 24.84 -8.28
N ALA A 351 22.15 25.10 -8.98
CA ALA A 351 22.33 24.64 -10.35
C ALA A 351 22.10 23.09 -10.44
N PRO A 352 21.31 22.65 -11.43
CA PRO A 352 20.99 21.24 -11.65
C PRO A 352 22.18 20.27 -11.65
N GLN A 353 23.31 20.72 -12.16
CA GLN A 353 24.54 19.92 -12.27
C GLN A 353 25.20 19.53 -10.93
N ALA A 354 24.89 20.22 -9.83
CA ALA A 354 25.46 19.92 -8.52
C ALA A 354 24.79 18.67 -7.86
N LEU A 355 23.58 18.33 -8.28
CA LEU A 355 22.81 17.21 -7.75
C LEU A 355 23.18 15.86 -8.41
N MET A 356 23.64 15.87 -9.67
CA MET A 356 24.07 14.64 -10.38
C MET A 356 25.47 14.15 -9.99
N ARG A 357 26.29 14.93 -9.30
CA ARG A 357 27.68 14.55 -8.94
C ARG A 357 27.81 13.79 -7.62
N ARG A 358 26.71 13.41 -6.97
CA ARG A 358 26.72 12.57 -5.76
C ARG A 358 26.09 11.19 -6.04
N ARG A 359 26.66 10.48 -7.00
CA ARG A 359 26.60 9.01 -7.11
C ARG A 359 27.96 8.44 -6.80
#